data_7cfdd747972d719cc7caadba3d9a1cc7
#
_entry.id   7cfdd747972d719cc7caadba3d9a1cc7
#
_cell.length_a   1.000
_cell.length_b   1.000
_cell.length_c   1.000
_cell.angle_alpha   90.00
_cell.angle_beta   90.00
_cell.angle_gamma   90.00
#
_symmetry.space_group_name_H-M   'P 1'
#
loop_
_entity.id
_entity.type
_entity.pdbx_description
1 polymer ?
#
loop_
_entity_poly.entity_id
_entity_poly.type
_entity_poly.pdbx_seq_one_letter_code
_entity_poly.pdbx_strand_id
1 'polypeptide(L)'
;AGYRLAAARNLAIRAATGDYLLFLDCDVAPLPDAVAVHAKNAAPGRLLCGHRGLLDETATQALFAVVPAPREADWELAWRSADLTEAETADKLFARHAALRRWHLARPHKPKLLGCHFSLFRADVERVNGFDENYVGWGYEDDDFARRLYRAGVEPRSVIAEARALHLWHPSLA
;
A
#
# COMPACT_ATOMS: atom_id res chain seq x y z
N ALA A 1 -12.30 -0.67 23.44
CA ALA A 1 -11.21 -1.17 22.61
C ALA A 1 -11.38 -0.52 21.24
N GLY A 2 -10.43 0.31 20.81
CA GLY A 2 -10.47 1.02 19.53
C GLY A 2 -9.64 0.28 18.47
N TYR A 3 -9.81 0.68 17.23
CA TYR A 3 -9.02 0.22 16.10
C TYR A 3 -7.56 0.68 16.30
N ARG A 4 -6.59 -0.24 16.26
CA ARG A 4 -5.18 0.05 16.60
C ARG A 4 -4.24 -0.41 15.47
N LEU A 5 -4.44 0.16 14.28
CA LEU A 5 -3.73 -0.24 13.07
C LEU A 5 -2.22 -0.01 13.18
N ALA A 6 -1.78 1.13 13.72
CA ALA A 6 -0.36 1.42 13.96
C ALA A 6 0.32 0.35 14.83
N ALA A 7 -0.32 -0.04 15.94
CA ALA A 7 0.21 -1.09 16.82
C ALA A 7 0.23 -2.46 16.14
N ALA A 8 -0.79 -2.81 15.35
CA ALA A 8 -0.85 -4.05 14.60
C ALA A 8 0.27 -4.12 13.55
N ARG A 9 0.51 -3.04 12.80
CA ARG A 9 1.62 -2.96 11.84
C ARG A 9 2.98 -3.07 12.52
N ASN A 10 3.20 -2.41 13.66
CA ASN A 10 4.43 -2.54 14.42
C ASN A 10 4.65 -3.97 14.93
N LEU A 11 3.58 -4.65 15.36
CA LEU A 11 3.68 -6.07 15.74
C LEU A 11 4.10 -6.94 14.56
N ALA A 12 3.52 -6.72 13.39
CA ALA A 12 3.90 -7.42 12.15
C ALA A 12 5.36 -7.13 11.74
N ILE A 13 5.83 -5.88 11.86
CA ILE A 13 7.23 -5.50 11.62
C ILE A 13 8.17 -6.28 12.55
N ARG A 14 7.84 -6.38 13.83
CA ARG A 14 8.64 -7.14 14.80
C ARG A 14 8.66 -8.64 14.53
N ALA A 15 7.55 -9.20 14.04
CA ALA A 15 7.43 -10.62 13.74
C ALA A 15 8.06 -11.02 12.40
N ALA A 16 8.13 -10.11 11.45
CA ALA A 16 8.75 -10.37 10.15
C ALA A 16 10.26 -10.61 10.29
N THR A 17 10.84 -11.45 9.46
CA THR A 17 12.27 -11.79 9.46
C THR A 17 13.03 -11.24 8.25
N GLY A 18 12.31 -10.79 7.20
CA GLY A 18 12.92 -10.28 5.98
C GLY A 18 13.48 -8.86 6.15
N ASP A 19 14.48 -8.51 5.34
CA ASP A 19 15.09 -7.18 5.28
C ASP A 19 14.25 -6.19 4.46
N TYR A 20 13.39 -6.69 3.58
CA TYR A 20 12.48 -5.91 2.77
C TYR A 20 11.04 -6.26 3.13
N LEU A 21 10.25 -5.26 3.47
CA LEU A 21 8.90 -5.41 4.00
C LEU A 21 7.88 -4.95 2.95
N LEU A 22 6.93 -5.83 2.62
CA LEU A 22 5.74 -5.50 1.83
C LEU A 22 4.53 -5.49 2.78
N PHE A 23 3.83 -4.37 2.81
CA PHE A 23 2.62 -4.17 3.60
C PHE A 23 1.39 -4.25 2.71
N LEU A 24 0.47 -5.11 3.10
CA LEU A 24 -0.85 -5.28 2.48
C LEU A 24 -1.89 -5.36 3.59
N ASP A 25 -3.04 -4.71 3.41
CA ASP A 25 -4.17 -4.93 4.28
C ASP A 25 -4.76 -6.34 4.01
N CYS A 26 -5.44 -6.92 4.98
CA CYS A 26 -5.91 -8.31 4.90
C CYS A 26 -7.01 -8.55 3.84
N ASP A 27 -7.62 -7.49 3.34
CA ASP A 27 -8.62 -7.45 2.28
C ASP A 27 -8.05 -6.99 0.93
N VAL A 28 -6.73 -6.85 0.84
CA VAL A 28 -6.02 -6.48 -0.40
C VAL A 28 -5.27 -7.68 -0.95
N ALA A 29 -5.72 -8.17 -2.10
CA ALA A 29 -5.12 -9.28 -2.83
C ALA A 29 -4.18 -8.78 -3.94
N PRO A 30 -2.86 -9.00 -3.83
CA PRO A 30 -1.94 -8.65 -4.92
C PRO A 30 -2.11 -9.61 -6.10
N LEU A 31 -2.03 -9.08 -7.33
CA LEU A 31 -1.97 -9.94 -8.51
C LEU A 31 -0.64 -10.71 -8.53
N PRO A 32 -0.55 -11.82 -9.28
CA PRO A 32 0.60 -12.73 -9.24
C PRO A 32 1.97 -12.06 -9.49
N ASP A 33 2.01 -10.99 -10.28
CA ASP A 33 3.22 -10.24 -10.63
C ASP A 33 3.58 -9.11 -9.64
N ALA A 34 2.66 -8.70 -8.77
CA ALA A 34 2.85 -7.54 -7.91
C ALA A 34 4.06 -7.65 -6.97
N VAL A 35 4.30 -8.83 -6.38
CA VAL A 35 5.45 -9.05 -5.50
C VAL A 35 6.78 -8.91 -6.27
N ALA A 36 6.83 -9.43 -7.50
CA ALA A 36 8.01 -9.32 -8.36
C ALA A 36 8.28 -7.84 -8.74
N VAL A 37 7.24 -7.04 -8.96
CA VAL A 37 7.37 -5.61 -9.22
C VAL A 37 7.98 -4.89 -8.01
N HIS A 38 7.50 -5.17 -6.79
CA HIS A 38 8.08 -4.61 -5.57
C HIS A 38 9.56 -5.00 -5.41
N ALA A 39 9.88 -6.29 -5.57
CA ALA A 39 11.25 -6.79 -5.46
C ALA A 39 12.19 -6.14 -6.49
N LYS A 40 11.77 -6.04 -7.76
CA LYS A 40 12.54 -5.42 -8.85
C LYS A 40 12.84 -3.95 -8.60
N ASN A 41 11.94 -3.23 -7.95
CA ASN A 41 12.04 -1.78 -7.71
C ASN A 41 12.61 -1.43 -6.33
N ALA A 42 12.88 -2.44 -5.49
CA ALA A 42 13.42 -2.25 -4.15
C ALA A 42 14.80 -1.57 -4.19
N ALA A 43 14.99 -0.57 -3.36
CA ALA A 43 16.29 0.07 -3.12
C ALA A 43 16.32 0.70 -1.72
N PRO A 44 17.48 0.71 -1.04
CA PRO A 44 17.64 1.43 0.23
C PRO A 44 17.23 2.89 0.10
N GLY A 45 16.56 3.41 1.10
CA GLY A 45 16.08 4.80 1.10
C GLY A 45 14.92 5.05 0.13
N ARG A 46 14.19 4.00 -0.31
CA ARG A 46 13.05 4.13 -1.21
C ARG A 46 11.79 3.52 -0.61
N LEU A 47 10.71 4.29 -0.63
CA LEU A 47 9.36 3.85 -0.31
C LEU A 47 8.60 3.61 -1.62
N LEU A 48 8.20 2.35 -1.90
CA LEU A 48 7.33 2.03 -3.02
C LEU A 48 5.87 2.16 -2.58
N CYS A 49 5.13 3.00 -3.28
CA CYS A 49 3.72 3.29 -3.00
C CYS A 49 2.86 2.62 -4.08
N GLY A 50 2.09 1.63 -3.68
CA GLY A 50 1.05 0.98 -4.46
C GLY A 50 -0.33 1.59 -4.22
N HIS A 51 -1.32 0.99 -4.85
CA HIS A 51 -2.75 1.27 -4.66
C HIS A 51 -3.54 -0.02 -4.90
N ARG A 52 -4.87 0.08 -4.94
CA ARG A 52 -5.76 -1.04 -5.19
C ARG A 52 -6.89 -0.64 -6.14
N GLY A 53 -7.34 -1.59 -6.96
CA GLY A 53 -8.65 -1.52 -7.64
C GLY A 53 -9.72 -2.05 -6.70
N LEU A 54 -10.92 -1.51 -6.76
CA LEU A 54 -12.04 -1.92 -5.90
C LEU A 54 -12.91 -2.94 -6.63
N LEU A 55 -13.08 -4.13 -6.04
CA LEU A 55 -14.06 -5.10 -6.51
C LEU A 55 -15.41 -4.86 -5.82
N ASP A 56 -16.48 -5.07 -6.56
CA ASP A 56 -17.81 -5.19 -5.98
C ASP A 56 -18.04 -6.59 -5.37
N GLU A 57 -19.18 -6.77 -4.71
CA GLU A 57 -19.55 -8.02 -4.06
C GLU A 57 -19.59 -9.19 -5.06
N THR A 58 -20.19 -8.98 -6.22
CA THR A 58 -20.35 -10.01 -7.25
C THR A 58 -19.01 -10.50 -7.78
N ALA A 59 -18.10 -9.58 -8.13
CA ALA A 59 -16.78 -9.92 -8.62
C ALA A 59 -15.92 -10.59 -7.54
N THR A 60 -16.03 -10.17 -6.29
CA THR A 60 -15.35 -10.79 -5.16
C THR A 60 -15.85 -12.24 -4.95
N GLN A 61 -17.16 -12.46 -4.95
CA GLN A 61 -17.74 -13.80 -4.81
C GLN A 61 -17.36 -14.71 -5.99
N ALA A 62 -17.36 -14.19 -7.22
CA ALA A 62 -16.93 -14.93 -8.40
C ALA A 62 -15.47 -15.39 -8.28
N LEU A 63 -14.57 -14.53 -7.79
CA LEU A 63 -13.18 -14.89 -7.58
C LEU A 63 -12.99 -15.99 -6.52
N PHE A 64 -13.74 -15.94 -5.42
CA PHE A 64 -13.71 -16.96 -4.37
C PHE A 64 -14.36 -18.30 -4.79
N ALA A 65 -15.24 -18.28 -5.79
CA ALA A 65 -15.87 -19.50 -6.29
C ALA A 65 -14.94 -20.35 -7.15
N VAL A 66 -13.78 -19.85 -7.56
CA VAL A 66 -12.80 -20.59 -8.37
C VAL A 66 -12.08 -21.63 -7.50
N VAL A 67 -12.23 -22.91 -7.86
CA VAL A 67 -11.69 -24.06 -7.11
C VAL A 67 -10.66 -24.80 -7.97
N PRO A 68 -9.49 -25.19 -7.43
CA PRO A 68 -9.04 -25.05 -6.02
C PRO A 68 -8.52 -23.63 -5.65
N ALA A 69 -8.13 -22.83 -6.61
CA ALA A 69 -7.69 -21.45 -6.42
C ALA A 69 -7.77 -20.68 -7.75
N PRO A 70 -7.92 -19.36 -7.74
CA PRO A 70 -7.92 -18.52 -8.94
C PRO A 70 -6.61 -18.68 -9.73
N ARG A 71 -6.73 -18.83 -11.06
CA ARG A 71 -5.61 -18.84 -12.01
C ARG A 71 -5.31 -17.41 -12.49
N GLU A 72 -4.23 -17.22 -13.20
CA GLU A 72 -3.84 -15.91 -13.74
C GLU A 72 -4.98 -15.26 -14.55
N ALA A 73 -5.65 -16.03 -15.42
CA ALA A 73 -6.79 -15.53 -16.20
C ALA A 73 -7.97 -15.05 -15.33
N ASP A 74 -8.20 -15.67 -14.19
CA ASP A 74 -9.26 -15.27 -13.25
C ASP A 74 -8.90 -13.97 -12.55
N TRP A 75 -7.63 -13.77 -12.18
CA TRP A 75 -7.11 -12.51 -11.65
C TRP A 75 -7.17 -11.37 -12.68
N GLU A 76 -6.82 -11.64 -13.93
CA GLU A 76 -6.92 -10.67 -15.02
C GLU A 76 -8.38 -10.26 -15.30
N LEU A 77 -9.31 -11.21 -15.24
CA LEU A 77 -10.73 -10.93 -15.37
C LEU A 77 -11.23 -10.03 -14.22
N ALA A 78 -10.88 -10.36 -12.99
CA ALA A 78 -11.20 -9.57 -11.81
C ALA A 78 -10.62 -8.16 -11.90
N TRP A 79 -9.37 -8.01 -12.35
CA TRP A 79 -8.74 -6.70 -12.55
C TRP A 79 -9.49 -5.83 -13.56
N ARG A 80 -9.96 -6.42 -14.65
CA ARG A 80 -10.74 -5.70 -15.68
C ARG A 80 -12.13 -5.26 -15.20
N SER A 81 -12.69 -5.92 -14.21
CA SER A 81 -13.98 -5.54 -13.60
C SER A 81 -13.84 -4.57 -12.44
N ALA A 82 -12.64 -4.32 -11.95
CA ALA A 82 -12.40 -3.46 -10.80
C ALA A 82 -12.60 -1.97 -11.14
N ASP A 83 -13.11 -1.21 -10.16
CA ASP A 83 -13.07 0.25 -10.22
C ASP A 83 -11.66 0.75 -9.90
N LEU A 84 -11.02 1.35 -10.91
CA LEU A 84 -9.66 1.88 -10.85
C LEU A 84 -9.60 3.41 -10.66
N THR A 85 -10.75 4.08 -10.54
CA THR A 85 -10.85 5.55 -10.54
C THR A 85 -9.97 6.19 -9.46
N GLU A 86 -9.99 5.64 -8.24
CA GLU A 86 -9.15 6.13 -7.15
C GLU A 86 -7.67 5.91 -7.43
N ALA A 87 -7.29 4.73 -7.93
CA ALA A 87 -5.91 4.38 -8.22
C ALA A 87 -5.31 5.27 -9.33
N GLU A 88 -6.04 5.47 -10.42
CA GLU A 88 -5.62 6.34 -11.53
C GLU A 88 -5.48 7.80 -11.09
N THR A 89 -6.41 8.29 -10.29
CA THR A 89 -6.36 9.64 -9.73
C THR A 89 -5.17 9.79 -8.79
N ALA A 90 -4.93 8.79 -7.94
CA ALA A 90 -3.81 8.78 -7.01
C ALA A 90 -2.46 8.78 -7.75
N ASP A 91 -2.32 8.02 -8.84
CA ASP A 91 -1.06 7.96 -9.61
C ASP A 91 -0.74 9.31 -10.28
N LYS A 92 -1.74 9.97 -10.90
CA LYS A 92 -1.60 11.32 -11.46
C LYS A 92 -1.19 12.34 -10.40
N LEU A 93 -1.84 12.31 -9.21
CA LEU A 93 -1.51 13.18 -8.09
C LEU A 93 -0.14 12.86 -7.50
N PHE A 94 0.25 11.59 -7.48
CA PHE A 94 1.56 11.16 -7.00
C PHE A 94 2.68 11.77 -7.85
N ALA A 95 2.59 11.65 -9.17
CA ALA A 95 3.57 12.23 -10.09
C ALA A 95 3.73 13.75 -9.88
N ARG A 96 2.60 14.47 -9.74
CA ARG A 96 2.60 15.91 -9.44
C ARG A 96 3.28 16.22 -8.11
N HIS A 97 2.94 15.51 -7.04
CA HIS A 97 3.50 15.75 -5.71
C HIS A 97 4.99 15.36 -5.64
N ALA A 98 5.41 14.30 -6.33
CA ALA A 98 6.80 13.91 -6.42
C ALA A 98 7.63 15.00 -7.12
N ALA A 99 7.12 15.60 -8.20
CA ALA A 99 7.74 16.74 -8.85
C ALA A 99 7.85 17.95 -7.92
N LEU A 100 6.77 18.32 -7.22
CA LEU A 100 6.78 19.43 -6.25
C LEU A 100 7.74 19.17 -5.08
N ARG A 101 7.89 17.93 -4.64
CA ARG A 101 8.80 17.55 -3.58
C ARG A 101 10.27 17.82 -3.95
N ARG A 102 10.67 17.56 -5.19
CA ARG A 102 12.03 17.88 -5.69
C ARG A 102 12.40 19.37 -5.55
N TRP A 103 11.39 20.23 -5.54
CA TRP A 103 11.54 21.68 -5.37
C TRP A 103 11.18 22.18 -3.97
N HIS A 104 10.98 21.25 -3.00
CA HIS A 104 10.57 21.56 -1.63
C HIS A 104 9.22 22.29 -1.52
N LEU A 105 8.35 22.16 -2.54
CA LEU A 105 7.05 22.82 -2.62
C LEU A 105 5.89 21.90 -2.20
N ALA A 106 6.15 20.61 -1.98
CA ALA A 106 5.12 19.66 -1.53
C ALA A 106 4.88 19.80 -0.02
N ARG A 107 3.64 19.49 0.40
CA ARG A 107 3.33 19.30 1.84
C ARG A 107 4.19 18.16 2.41
N PRO A 108 4.56 18.19 3.72
CA PRO A 108 5.51 17.24 4.32
C PRO A 108 5.14 15.74 4.18
N HIS A 109 3.84 15.43 4.07
CA HIS A 109 3.31 14.06 3.91
C HIS A 109 2.98 13.70 2.45
N LYS A 110 3.37 14.53 1.47
CA LYS A 110 3.12 14.27 0.05
C LYS A 110 4.39 13.86 -0.69
N PRO A 111 4.25 12.94 -1.67
CA PRO A 111 3.05 12.21 -2.13
C PRO A 111 2.38 11.43 -0.99
N LYS A 112 1.06 11.20 -1.10
CA LYS A 112 0.33 10.44 -0.08
C LYS A 112 0.73 8.97 -0.14
N LEU A 113 1.04 8.41 1.02
CA LEU A 113 1.12 6.97 1.23
C LEU A 113 -0.29 6.42 1.49
N LEU A 114 -0.65 5.33 0.84
CA LEU A 114 -1.82 4.54 1.18
C LEU A 114 -1.35 3.29 1.92
N GLY A 115 -1.71 3.16 3.17
CA GLY A 115 -1.21 2.12 4.07
C GLY A 115 -1.61 0.70 3.70
N CYS A 116 -2.57 0.53 2.80
CA CYS A 116 -3.02 -0.78 2.34
C CYS A 116 -2.07 -1.46 1.35
N HIS A 117 -1.12 -0.74 0.71
CA HIS A 117 -0.22 -1.34 -0.28
C HIS A 117 1.04 -0.50 -0.45
N PHE A 118 2.14 -0.90 0.19
CA PHE A 118 3.45 -0.25 0.06
C PHE A 118 4.58 -1.18 0.49
N SER A 119 5.81 -0.82 0.15
CA SER A 119 6.99 -1.58 0.59
C SER A 119 8.23 -0.72 0.74
N LEU A 120 9.14 -1.12 1.62
CA LEU A 120 10.42 -0.48 1.87
C LEU A 120 11.36 -1.41 2.63
N PHE A 121 12.63 -1.03 2.75
CA PHE A 121 13.56 -1.78 3.58
C PHE A 121 13.25 -1.61 5.07
N ARG A 122 13.45 -2.67 5.85
CA ARG A 122 13.32 -2.69 7.30
C ARG A 122 14.13 -1.58 7.96
N ALA A 123 15.37 -1.38 7.52
CA ALA A 123 16.25 -0.33 8.04
C ALA A 123 15.64 1.07 7.93
N ASP A 124 14.85 1.36 6.89
CA ASP A 124 14.16 2.64 6.74
C ASP A 124 12.98 2.77 7.70
N VAL A 125 12.26 1.66 7.99
CA VAL A 125 11.22 1.61 9.03
C VAL A 125 11.81 1.85 10.42
N GLU A 126 12.90 1.17 10.74
CA GLU A 126 13.60 1.27 12.03
C GLU A 126 14.17 2.68 12.27
N ARG A 127 14.70 3.31 11.20
CA ARG A 127 15.22 4.69 11.25
C ARG A 127 14.18 5.70 11.75
N VAL A 128 12.90 5.46 11.50
CA VAL A 128 11.81 6.33 11.95
C VAL A 128 11.02 5.74 13.14
N ASN A 129 11.51 4.65 13.74
CA ASN A 129 10.88 3.97 14.86
C ASN A 129 9.47 3.43 14.57
N GLY A 130 9.24 2.91 13.35
CA GLY A 130 7.96 2.33 12.95
C GLY A 130 6.80 3.32 12.92
N PHE A 131 5.58 2.82 13.13
CA PHE A 131 4.36 3.63 13.24
C PHE A 131 4.21 4.20 14.65
N ASP A 132 3.63 5.39 14.77
CA ASP A 132 3.31 5.98 16.07
C ASP A 132 2.02 5.35 16.64
N GLU A 133 2.15 4.57 17.71
CA GLU A 133 1.04 3.84 18.34
C GLU A 133 0.07 4.72 19.13
N ASN A 134 0.35 6.03 19.27
CA ASN A 134 -0.58 6.99 19.83
C ASN A 134 -1.76 7.29 18.89
N TYR A 135 -1.63 6.97 17.58
CA TYR A 135 -2.76 7.01 16.66
C TYR A 135 -3.73 5.87 16.98
N VAL A 136 -4.85 6.22 17.58
CA VAL A 136 -5.96 5.31 17.90
C VAL A 136 -7.15 5.68 17.04
N GLY A 137 -7.80 4.68 16.45
CA GLY A 137 -8.84 4.87 15.46
C GLY A 137 -8.31 4.62 14.05
N TRP A 138 -8.99 5.17 13.07
CA TRP A 138 -8.65 5.04 11.66
C TRP A 138 -8.16 6.37 11.08
N GLY A 139 -7.05 6.33 10.36
CA GLY A 139 -6.52 7.45 9.58
C GLY A 139 -5.38 8.21 10.27
N TYR A 140 -4.66 8.97 9.47
CA TYR A 140 -3.50 9.82 9.79
C TYR A 140 -2.19 9.09 10.18
N GLU A 141 -2.21 7.81 10.63
CA GLU A 141 -1.00 7.04 10.93
C GLU A 141 -0.09 6.89 9.71
N ASP A 142 -0.68 6.73 8.52
CA ASP A 142 0.04 6.64 7.23
C ASP A 142 0.68 7.96 6.84
N ASP A 143 -0.07 9.06 6.99
CA ASP A 143 0.43 10.41 6.67
C ASP A 143 1.58 10.81 7.62
N ASP A 144 1.49 10.43 8.90
CA ASP A 144 2.57 10.64 9.86
C ASP A 144 3.81 9.79 9.53
N PHE A 145 3.61 8.50 9.27
CA PHE A 145 4.69 7.58 8.90
C PHE A 145 5.40 8.07 7.63
N ALA A 146 4.66 8.41 6.58
CA ALA A 146 5.21 8.97 5.35
C ALA A 146 6.00 10.26 5.61
N ARG A 147 5.47 11.18 6.43
CA ARG A 147 6.12 12.43 6.80
C ARG A 147 7.46 12.19 7.48
N ARG A 148 7.55 11.21 8.41
CA ARG A 148 8.80 10.87 9.12
C ARG A 148 9.82 10.22 8.17
N LEU A 149 9.39 9.30 7.31
CA LEU A 149 10.23 8.70 6.27
C LEU A 149 10.81 9.78 5.33
N TYR A 150 9.96 10.70 4.86
CA TYR A 150 10.38 11.76 3.95
C TYR A 150 11.37 12.74 4.59
N ARG A 151 11.21 13.04 5.88
CA ARG A 151 12.18 13.84 6.65
C ARG A 151 13.49 13.11 6.88
N ALA A 152 13.47 11.80 6.97
CA ALA A 152 14.65 10.94 7.07
C ALA A 152 15.36 10.71 5.71
N GLY A 153 14.88 11.35 4.63
CA GLY A 153 15.49 11.26 3.30
C GLY A 153 15.04 10.06 2.46
N VAL A 154 13.99 9.34 2.89
CA VAL A 154 13.40 8.27 2.09
C VAL A 154 12.59 8.86 0.94
N GLU A 155 12.87 8.40 -0.28
CA GLU A 155 12.24 8.93 -1.49
C GLU A 155 11.06 8.05 -1.93
N PRO A 156 9.85 8.65 -2.10
CA PRO A 156 8.68 7.91 -2.58
C PRO A 156 8.76 7.64 -4.08
N ARG A 157 8.37 6.43 -4.48
CA ARG A 157 8.18 6.03 -5.88
C ARG A 157 6.81 5.38 -6.04
N SER A 158 6.03 5.81 -7.06
CA SER A 158 4.80 5.12 -7.44
C SER A 158 5.13 3.80 -8.11
N VAL A 159 4.38 2.75 -7.72
CA VAL A 159 4.26 1.47 -8.43
C VAL A 159 2.78 1.15 -8.67
N ILE A 160 1.91 2.16 -8.61
CA ILE A 160 0.44 2.02 -8.71
C ILE A 160 0.04 1.34 -10.00
N ALA A 161 0.61 1.77 -11.12
CA ALA A 161 0.31 1.19 -12.44
C ALA A 161 1.00 -0.16 -12.69
N GLU A 162 2.08 -0.46 -11.95
CA GLU A 162 2.92 -1.64 -12.18
C GLU A 162 2.57 -2.79 -11.22
N ALA A 163 2.44 -2.51 -9.92
CA ALA A 163 2.13 -3.49 -8.88
C ALA A 163 0.62 -3.51 -8.60
N ARG A 164 -0.11 -4.31 -9.38
CA ARG A 164 -1.57 -4.37 -9.33
C ARG A 164 -2.05 -5.13 -8.10
N ALA A 165 -3.08 -4.61 -7.42
CA ALA A 165 -3.74 -5.25 -6.29
C ALA A 165 -5.23 -4.94 -6.28
N LEU A 166 -6.03 -5.86 -5.78
CA LEU A 166 -7.49 -5.76 -5.70
C LEU A 166 -7.92 -5.68 -4.24
N HIS A 167 -8.79 -4.73 -3.93
CA HIS A 167 -9.51 -4.71 -2.66
C HIS A 167 -10.77 -5.56 -2.80
N LEU A 168 -10.84 -6.60 -2.00
CA LEU A 168 -11.98 -7.51 -1.96
C LEU A 168 -13.14 -6.83 -1.23
N TRP A 169 -14.33 -6.92 -1.81
CA TRP A 169 -15.51 -6.33 -1.18
C TRP A 169 -15.82 -6.98 0.16
N HIS A 170 -16.18 -6.17 1.12
CA HIS A 170 -16.72 -6.60 2.40
C HIS A 170 -17.73 -5.54 2.90
N PRO A 171 -18.72 -5.92 3.73
CA PRO A 171 -19.61 -4.96 4.38
C PRO A 171 -18.82 -3.95 5.20
N SER A 172 -19.19 -2.67 5.11
CA SER A 172 -18.59 -1.64 5.97
C SER A 172 -18.85 -1.99 7.44
N LEU A 173 -17.81 -1.96 8.24
CA LEU A 173 -17.98 -2.02 9.70
C LEU A 173 -18.64 -0.71 10.14
N ALA A 174 -19.85 -0.82 10.70
CA ALA A 174 -20.60 0.29 11.26
C ALA A 174 -19.94 0.81 12.55
#